data_52cf377850381cf03049158364165739
#
_entry.id   52cf377850381cf03049158364165739
#
_cell.length_a   1.000
_cell.length_b   1.000
_cell.length_c   1.000
_cell.angle_alpha   90.00
_cell.angle_beta   90.00
_cell.angle_gamma   90.00
#
_symmetry.space_group_name_H-M   'P 1'
#
loop_
_entity.id
_entity.type
_entity.pdbx_description
1 polymer ?
#
loop_
_entity_poly.entity_id
_entity_poly.type
_entity_poly.pdbx_seq_one_letter_code
_entity_poly.pdbx_strand_id
1 'polypeptide(L)'
;MQIILNAFRLKPLEAVLPSAINNGVGIIARVPLASGLLSGAYTTSTTFAENDHRNFNRSGQAFDVGETFSGVDYETGVRAAREFADLVAQLPFEATPAQAALAWVVQQPGVTTVIPGARTAAQAQANAAAAELPPLGPDFLAGVRELYDRELRAQIHDRW
;
A
#
# COMPACT_ATOMS: atom_id res chain seq x y z
N MET A 1 -5.15 4.28 -16.94
CA MET A 1 -4.56 5.37 -16.12
C MET A 1 -3.68 4.77 -15.04
N GLN A 2 -2.58 5.45 -14.63
CA GLN A 2 -1.70 4.98 -13.56
C GLN A 2 -1.85 5.87 -12.33
N ILE A 3 -2.05 5.25 -11.15
CA ILE A 3 -2.25 5.96 -9.89
C ILE A 3 -1.50 5.28 -8.73
N ILE A 4 -1.18 6.03 -7.67
CA ILE A 4 -0.75 5.42 -6.41
C ILE A 4 -2.00 4.93 -5.69
N LEU A 5 -2.01 3.64 -5.36
CA LEU A 5 -3.07 3.01 -4.56
C LEU A 5 -2.45 1.93 -3.67
N ASN A 6 -2.68 2.01 -2.39
CA ASN A 6 -2.28 1.00 -1.40
C ASN A 6 -3.12 1.15 -0.11
N ALA A 7 -2.97 0.22 0.83
CA ALA A 7 -3.73 0.23 2.08
C ALA A 7 -3.47 1.46 2.98
N PHE A 8 -2.43 2.26 2.67
CA PHE A 8 -2.13 3.54 3.33
C PHE A 8 -2.49 4.75 2.48
N ARG A 9 -3.22 4.58 1.37
CA ARG A 9 -3.68 5.67 0.51
C ARG A 9 -5.02 5.30 -0.13
N LEU A 10 -6.11 5.57 0.60
CA LEU A 10 -7.45 5.11 0.24
C LEU A 10 -8.27 6.13 -0.58
N LYS A 11 -7.89 7.40 -0.63
CA LYS A 11 -8.67 8.43 -1.34
C LYS A 11 -9.05 8.08 -2.78
N PRO A 12 -8.20 7.39 -3.58
CA PRO A 12 -8.61 6.99 -4.94
C PRO A 12 -9.88 6.11 -4.99
N LEU A 13 -10.21 5.41 -3.89
CA LEU A 13 -11.42 4.59 -3.82
C LEU A 13 -12.71 5.43 -3.84
N GLU A 14 -12.65 6.69 -3.43
CA GLU A 14 -13.84 7.54 -3.27
C GLU A 14 -14.39 8.06 -4.61
N ALA A 15 -13.51 8.47 -5.52
CA ALA A 15 -13.92 9.07 -6.79
C ALA A 15 -13.19 8.52 -8.02
N VAL A 16 -11.87 8.27 -7.90
CA VAL A 16 -11.03 7.92 -9.07
C VAL A 16 -11.41 6.55 -9.62
N LEU A 17 -11.51 5.52 -8.78
CA LEU A 17 -11.88 4.17 -9.21
C LEU A 17 -13.32 4.11 -9.73
N PRO A 18 -14.33 4.65 -9.02
CA PRO A 18 -15.70 4.71 -9.55
C PRO A 18 -15.80 5.43 -10.90
N SER A 19 -15.09 6.56 -11.05
CA SER A 19 -15.07 7.29 -12.31
C SER A 19 -14.39 6.48 -13.43
N ALA A 20 -13.30 5.80 -13.14
CA ALA A 20 -12.61 4.94 -14.10
C ALA A 20 -13.51 3.80 -14.58
N ILE A 21 -14.22 3.13 -13.69
CA ILE A 21 -15.20 2.09 -14.02
C ILE A 21 -16.27 2.65 -14.94
N ASN A 22 -16.89 3.77 -14.58
CA ASN A 22 -17.99 4.37 -15.35
C ASN A 22 -17.55 4.81 -16.76
N ASN A 23 -16.28 5.11 -16.96
CA ASN A 23 -15.74 5.56 -18.25
C ASN A 23 -14.94 4.46 -18.99
N GLY A 24 -14.95 3.21 -18.51
CA GLY A 24 -14.22 2.10 -19.14
C GLY A 24 -12.69 2.27 -19.13
N VAL A 25 -12.14 3.01 -18.15
CA VAL A 25 -10.70 3.29 -18.03
C VAL A 25 -10.04 2.28 -17.11
N GLY A 26 -9.07 1.50 -17.62
CA GLY A 26 -8.26 0.60 -16.82
C GLY A 26 -7.32 1.35 -15.87
N ILE A 27 -7.14 0.82 -14.67
CA ILE A 27 -6.25 1.36 -13.62
C ILE A 27 -5.04 0.47 -13.42
N ILE A 28 -3.84 1.07 -13.53
CA ILE A 28 -2.57 0.48 -13.12
C ILE A 28 -2.21 1.07 -11.75
N ALA A 29 -2.29 0.24 -10.71
CA ALA A 29 -1.90 0.66 -9.36
C ALA A 29 -0.38 0.55 -9.17
N ARG A 30 0.27 1.65 -8.79
CA ARG A 30 1.70 1.71 -8.45
C ARG A 30 1.93 1.99 -6.97
N VAL A 31 3.14 1.79 -6.50
CA VAL A 31 3.55 1.94 -5.08
C VAL A 31 2.66 1.12 -4.12
N PRO A 32 2.31 -0.13 -4.47
CA PRO A 32 1.32 -0.90 -3.70
C PRO A 32 1.78 -1.24 -2.28
N LEU A 33 3.08 -1.21 -2.01
CA LEU A 33 3.66 -1.51 -0.70
C LEU A 33 4.06 -0.25 0.09
N ALA A 34 3.60 0.96 -0.30
CA ALA A 34 3.93 2.22 0.38
C ALA A 34 5.44 2.36 0.64
N SER A 35 6.26 2.27 -0.42
CA SER A 35 7.73 2.27 -0.36
C SER A 35 8.33 1.17 0.54
N GLY A 36 7.58 0.09 0.75
CA GLY A 36 7.98 -1.07 1.54
C GLY A 36 7.46 -1.09 2.98
N LEU A 37 6.77 -0.07 3.47
CA LEU A 37 6.13 -0.09 4.81
C LEU A 37 5.22 -1.31 4.99
N LEU A 38 4.36 -1.57 4.01
CA LEU A 38 3.40 -2.68 4.02
C LEU A 38 4.04 -4.07 3.89
N SER A 39 5.36 -4.17 3.76
CA SER A 39 6.07 -5.45 3.90
C SER A 39 6.19 -5.91 5.36
N GLY A 40 5.99 -5.01 6.32
CA GLY A 40 6.17 -5.28 7.75
C GLY A 40 7.64 -5.42 8.19
N ALA A 41 8.60 -5.23 7.26
CA ALA A 41 10.02 -5.46 7.56
C ALA A 41 10.72 -4.26 8.23
N TYR A 42 10.11 -3.07 8.22
CA TYR A 42 10.76 -1.86 8.73
C TYR A 42 10.47 -1.61 10.21
N THR A 43 11.49 -1.06 10.88
CA THR A 43 11.42 -0.58 12.26
C THR A 43 11.78 0.90 12.31
N THR A 44 11.58 1.56 13.44
CA THR A 44 11.98 2.96 13.62
C THR A 44 13.49 3.16 13.49
N SER A 45 14.30 2.11 13.70
CA SER A 45 15.75 2.12 13.53
C SER A 45 16.24 1.72 12.13
N THR A 46 15.33 1.39 11.19
CA THR A 46 15.74 1.05 9.82
C THR A 46 16.33 2.25 9.12
N THR A 47 17.53 2.07 8.56
CA THR A 47 18.24 3.08 7.78
C THR A 47 18.20 2.73 6.29
N PHE A 48 18.27 3.75 5.45
CA PHE A 48 18.30 3.63 3.99
C PHE A 48 19.59 4.27 3.47
N ALA A 49 20.12 3.75 2.36
CA ALA A 49 21.30 4.31 1.72
C ALA A 49 21.08 5.77 1.30
N GLU A 50 22.13 6.57 1.21
CA GLU A 50 22.05 8.00 0.87
C GLU A 50 21.38 8.25 -0.49
N ASN A 51 21.60 7.36 -1.46
CA ASN A 51 21.01 7.41 -2.81
C ASN A 51 19.63 6.76 -2.88
N ASP A 52 19.03 6.34 -1.78
CA ASP A 52 17.69 5.79 -1.73
C ASP A 52 16.67 6.91 -1.49
N HIS A 53 15.58 6.95 -2.30
CA HIS A 53 14.55 7.98 -2.16
C HIS A 53 13.90 8.01 -0.77
N ARG A 54 13.87 6.87 -0.08
CA ARG A 54 13.37 6.77 1.30
C ARG A 54 14.25 7.50 2.32
N ASN A 55 15.49 7.84 1.93
CA ASN A 55 16.39 8.72 2.67
C ASN A 55 16.27 10.15 2.16
N PHE A 56 16.63 10.42 0.90
CA PHE A 56 16.77 11.78 0.40
C PHE A 56 15.44 12.49 0.09
N ASN A 57 14.34 11.75 -0.06
CA ASN A 57 13.00 12.33 -0.31
C ASN A 57 12.00 12.01 0.80
N ARG A 58 12.45 11.75 2.02
CA ARG A 58 11.56 11.36 3.12
C ARG A 58 10.44 12.36 3.39
N SER A 59 10.72 13.64 3.24
CA SER A 59 9.78 14.74 3.46
C SER A 59 9.51 15.56 2.18
N GLY A 60 9.72 14.97 1.00
CA GLY A 60 9.46 15.64 -0.27
C GLY A 60 10.52 16.65 -0.71
N GLN A 61 11.80 16.44 -0.32
CA GLN A 61 12.88 17.37 -0.62
C GLN A 61 13.26 17.40 -2.11
N ALA A 62 13.06 16.32 -2.85
CA ALA A 62 13.45 16.20 -4.24
C ALA A 62 12.24 16.10 -5.20
N PHE A 63 11.17 15.47 -4.78
CA PHE A 63 9.93 15.32 -5.54
C PHE A 63 8.75 15.14 -4.60
N ASP A 64 7.52 14.97 -5.14
CA ASP A 64 6.31 14.91 -4.32
C ASP A 64 6.42 13.93 -3.14
N VAL A 65 6.08 14.41 -1.96
CA VAL A 65 6.18 13.65 -0.69
C VAL A 65 5.36 12.36 -0.72
N GLY A 66 4.26 12.30 -1.48
CA GLY A 66 3.42 11.11 -1.61
C GLY A 66 4.08 9.94 -2.33
N GLU A 67 5.18 10.18 -3.04
CA GLU A 67 5.97 9.12 -3.67
C GLU A 67 6.79 8.32 -2.65
N THR A 68 7.03 8.89 -1.47
CA THR A 68 7.78 8.23 -0.38
C THR A 68 6.84 7.94 0.78
N PHE A 69 6.71 6.68 1.15
CA PHE A 69 5.85 6.21 2.25
C PHE A 69 4.39 6.68 2.14
N SER A 70 3.89 6.93 0.92
CA SER A 70 2.56 7.53 0.68
C SER A 70 2.37 8.91 1.32
N GLY A 71 3.44 9.62 1.65
CA GLY A 71 3.42 10.91 2.34
C GLY A 71 3.14 10.83 3.84
N VAL A 72 3.16 9.62 4.40
CA VAL A 72 2.96 9.39 5.83
C VAL A 72 4.27 9.63 6.58
N ASP A 73 4.18 10.21 7.78
CA ASP A 73 5.29 10.25 8.72
C ASP A 73 5.85 8.85 8.97
N TYR A 74 7.19 8.72 8.97
CA TYR A 74 7.82 7.40 8.98
C TYR A 74 7.49 6.57 10.24
N GLU A 75 7.53 7.19 11.42
CA GLU A 75 7.26 6.48 12.68
C GLU A 75 5.78 6.05 12.74
N THR A 76 4.88 6.92 12.31
CA THR A 76 3.46 6.61 12.17
C THR A 76 3.26 5.49 11.15
N GLY A 77 3.95 5.54 10.01
CA GLY A 77 3.89 4.50 8.99
C GLY A 77 4.37 3.14 9.48
N VAL A 78 5.45 3.10 10.27
CA VAL A 78 5.97 1.85 10.88
C VAL A 78 4.97 1.30 11.90
N ARG A 79 4.34 2.15 12.72
CA ARG A 79 3.31 1.74 13.68
C ARG A 79 2.10 1.17 12.95
N ALA A 80 1.58 1.88 11.97
CA ALA A 80 0.46 1.43 11.14
C ALA A 80 0.78 0.12 10.38
N ALA A 81 2.03 -0.07 9.94
CA ALA A 81 2.45 -1.31 9.27
C ALA A 81 2.44 -2.52 10.20
N ARG A 82 2.73 -2.34 11.48
CA ARG A 82 2.61 -3.41 12.49
C ARG A 82 1.15 -3.79 12.71
N GLU A 83 0.27 -2.80 12.89
CA GLU A 83 -1.16 -3.06 13.02
C GLU A 83 -1.75 -3.71 11.76
N PHE A 84 -1.29 -3.31 10.58
CA PHE A 84 -1.65 -3.98 9.33
C PHE A 84 -1.20 -5.46 9.33
N ALA A 85 0.00 -5.74 9.82
CA ALA A 85 0.48 -7.13 9.96
C ALA A 85 -0.36 -7.93 10.96
N ASP A 86 -0.83 -7.30 12.05
CA ASP A 86 -1.73 -7.95 13.01
C ASP A 86 -3.10 -8.28 12.38
N LEU A 87 -3.62 -7.43 11.48
CA LEU A 87 -4.82 -7.74 10.69
C LEU A 87 -4.57 -8.92 9.75
N VAL A 88 -3.41 -8.96 9.10
CA VAL A 88 -3.03 -10.08 8.21
C VAL A 88 -2.95 -11.40 8.99
N ALA A 89 -2.44 -11.38 10.19
CA ALA A 89 -2.35 -12.57 11.05
C ALA A 89 -3.72 -13.15 11.45
N GLN A 90 -4.80 -12.39 11.31
CA GLN A 90 -6.17 -12.82 11.59
C GLN A 90 -6.88 -13.41 10.36
N LEU A 91 -6.25 -13.39 9.19
CA LEU A 91 -6.83 -14.01 7.99
C LEU A 91 -6.97 -15.53 8.17
N PRO A 92 -8.02 -16.15 7.60
CA PRO A 92 -8.25 -17.59 7.72
C PRO A 92 -7.33 -18.44 6.82
N PHE A 93 -6.31 -17.83 6.24
CA PHE A 93 -5.29 -18.45 5.39
C PHE A 93 -3.94 -17.75 5.58
N GLU A 94 -2.88 -18.45 5.24
CA GLU A 94 -1.52 -17.88 5.35
C GLU A 94 -1.25 -16.86 4.26
N ALA A 95 -0.75 -15.69 4.67
CA ALA A 95 -0.24 -14.65 3.80
C ALA A 95 0.82 -13.80 4.51
N THR A 96 1.82 -13.34 3.79
CA THR A 96 2.71 -12.30 4.31
C THR A 96 2.03 -10.93 4.22
N PRO A 97 2.42 -9.93 5.05
CA PRO A 97 1.89 -8.58 4.95
C PRO A 97 2.02 -8.00 3.52
N ALA A 98 3.14 -8.24 2.83
CA ALA A 98 3.34 -7.80 1.46
C ALA A 98 2.32 -8.45 0.49
N GLN A 99 2.08 -9.75 0.61
CA GLN A 99 1.10 -10.45 -0.22
C GLN A 99 -0.32 -9.97 0.05
N ALA A 100 -0.71 -9.80 1.31
CA ALA A 100 -2.01 -9.25 1.68
C ALA A 100 -2.21 -7.81 1.17
N ALA A 101 -1.17 -6.97 1.23
CA ALA A 101 -1.21 -5.61 0.68
C ALA A 101 -1.40 -5.61 -0.84
N LEU A 102 -0.73 -6.50 -1.58
CA LEU A 102 -0.90 -6.64 -3.03
C LEU A 102 -2.28 -7.19 -3.38
N ALA A 103 -2.75 -8.23 -2.68
CA ALA A 103 -4.08 -8.78 -2.84
C ALA A 103 -5.16 -7.72 -2.55
N TRP A 104 -4.98 -6.91 -1.51
CA TRP A 104 -5.87 -5.80 -1.19
C TRP A 104 -6.00 -4.84 -2.37
N VAL A 105 -4.90 -4.49 -3.04
CA VAL A 105 -4.94 -3.59 -4.21
C VAL A 105 -5.63 -4.25 -5.40
N VAL A 106 -5.23 -5.48 -5.76
CA VAL A 106 -5.75 -6.15 -6.96
C VAL A 106 -7.23 -6.52 -6.85
N GLN A 107 -7.70 -6.72 -5.62
CA GLN A 107 -9.11 -7.02 -5.34
C GLN A 107 -10.02 -5.78 -5.29
N GLN A 108 -9.46 -4.55 -5.40
CA GLN A 108 -10.30 -3.35 -5.47
C GLN A 108 -11.04 -3.27 -6.81
N PRO A 109 -12.36 -3.01 -6.81
CA PRO A 109 -13.11 -2.80 -8.03
C PRO A 109 -12.47 -1.70 -8.90
N GLY A 110 -12.30 -1.98 -10.19
CA GLY A 110 -11.72 -1.02 -11.15
C GLY A 110 -10.19 -1.07 -11.29
N VAL A 111 -9.50 -1.78 -10.43
CA VAL A 111 -8.05 -2.04 -10.62
C VAL A 111 -7.87 -3.11 -11.69
N THR A 112 -7.13 -2.78 -12.74
CA THR A 112 -6.82 -3.71 -13.84
C THR A 112 -5.56 -4.50 -13.55
N THR A 113 -4.54 -3.85 -12.98
CA THR A 113 -3.27 -4.49 -12.62
C THR A 113 -2.53 -3.69 -11.54
N VAL A 114 -1.60 -4.36 -10.87
CA VAL A 114 -0.69 -3.77 -9.89
C VAL A 114 0.75 -4.01 -10.32
N ILE A 115 1.62 -3.02 -10.13
CA ILE A 115 3.04 -3.09 -10.51
C ILE A 115 3.94 -3.01 -9.27
N PRO A 116 4.13 -4.09 -8.51
CA PRO A 116 5.05 -4.14 -7.38
C PRO A 116 6.49 -4.22 -7.86
N GLY A 117 7.40 -3.52 -7.16
CA GLY A 117 8.83 -3.70 -7.37
C GLY A 117 9.31 -5.04 -6.82
N ALA A 118 10.34 -5.63 -7.46
CA ALA A 118 11.04 -6.80 -6.96
C ALA A 118 12.54 -6.66 -7.24
N ARG A 119 13.38 -7.04 -6.27
CA ARG A 119 14.84 -7.02 -6.37
C ARG A 119 15.43 -8.42 -6.60
N THR A 120 14.65 -9.45 -6.38
CA THR A 120 15.04 -10.86 -6.55
C THR A 120 13.93 -11.65 -7.22
N ALA A 121 14.27 -12.77 -7.86
CA ALA A 121 13.30 -13.69 -8.45
C ALA A 121 12.29 -14.20 -7.41
N ALA A 122 12.75 -14.51 -6.20
CA ALA A 122 11.88 -14.94 -5.09
C ALA A 122 10.83 -13.87 -4.72
N GLN A 123 11.23 -12.59 -4.68
CA GLN A 123 10.28 -11.50 -4.45
C GLN A 123 9.27 -11.38 -5.60
N ALA A 124 9.71 -11.51 -6.84
CA ALA A 124 8.82 -11.46 -8.00
C ALA A 124 7.79 -12.60 -7.96
N GLN A 125 8.21 -13.81 -7.62
CA GLN A 125 7.33 -14.96 -7.44
C GLN A 125 6.34 -14.77 -6.30
N ALA A 126 6.81 -14.29 -5.14
CA ALA A 126 5.95 -14.00 -3.99
C ALA A 126 4.93 -12.90 -4.30
N ASN A 127 5.32 -11.86 -5.05
CA ASN A 127 4.42 -10.82 -5.50
C ASN A 127 3.35 -11.37 -6.47
N ALA A 128 3.73 -12.25 -7.41
CA ALA A 128 2.78 -12.86 -8.33
C ALA A 128 1.78 -13.77 -7.60
N ALA A 129 2.23 -14.55 -6.63
CA ALA A 129 1.39 -15.42 -5.82
C ALA A 129 0.31 -14.66 -5.01
N ALA A 130 0.49 -13.36 -4.76
CA ALA A 130 -0.53 -12.54 -4.10
C ALA A 130 -1.85 -12.46 -4.89
N ALA A 131 -1.82 -12.66 -6.22
CA ALA A 131 -3.01 -12.66 -7.05
C ALA A 131 -3.85 -13.95 -6.88
N GLU A 132 -3.28 -15.00 -6.32
CA GLU A 132 -3.92 -16.29 -6.07
C GLU A 132 -4.56 -16.38 -4.68
N LEU A 133 -4.34 -15.36 -3.83
CA LEU A 133 -4.94 -15.34 -2.49
C LEU A 133 -6.47 -15.27 -2.57
N PRO A 134 -7.17 -15.97 -1.66
CA PRO A 134 -8.61 -15.85 -1.54
C PRO A 134 -9.04 -14.41 -1.28
N PRO A 135 -10.33 -14.06 -1.45
CA PRO A 135 -10.86 -12.77 -1.02
C PRO A 135 -10.52 -12.50 0.45
N LEU A 136 -10.01 -11.30 0.71
CA LEU A 136 -9.55 -10.91 2.05
C LEU A 136 -10.68 -10.80 3.09
N GLY A 137 -11.92 -10.72 2.61
CA GLY A 137 -13.09 -10.69 3.46
C GLY A 137 -13.44 -9.31 4.04
N PRO A 138 -14.71 -9.12 4.45
CA PRO A 138 -15.22 -7.81 4.87
C PRO A 138 -14.56 -7.30 6.15
N ASP A 139 -14.23 -8.18 7.09
CA ASP A 139 -13.64 -7.78 8.37
C ASP A 139 -12.22 -7.22 8.17
N PHE A 140 -11.41 -7.87 7.32
CA PHE A 140 -10.10 -7.35 6.96
C PHE A 140 -10.19 -6.00 6.25
N LEU A 141 -11.12 -5.87 5.29
CA LEU A 141 -11.32 -4.60 4.55
C LEU A 141 -11.78 -3.48 5.48
N ALA A 142 -12.66 -3.77 6.43
CA ALA A 142 -13.08 -2.83 7.47
C ALA A 142 -11.90 -2.43 8.37
N GLY A 143 -11.11 -3.39 8.85
CA GLY A 143 -9.93 -3.14 9.67
C GLY A 143 -8.90 -2.26 8.99
N VAL A 144 -8.65 -2.46 7.68
CA VAL A 144 -7.76 -1.58 6.90
C VAL A 144 -8.31 -0.16 6.83
N ARG A 145 -9.62 0.01 6.63
CA ARG A 145 -10.26 1.33 6.61
C ARG A 145 -10.18 2.02 7.96
N GLU A 146 -10.48 1.32 9.04
CA GLU A 146 -10.39 1.85 10.41
C GLU A 146 -8.96 2.26 10.77
N LEU A 147 -7.97 1.43 10.43
CA LEU A 147 -6.56 1.76 10.58
C LEU A 147 -6.18 3.04 9.83
N TYR A 148 -6.58 3.14 8.57
CA TYR A 148 -6.34 4.33 7.76
C TYR A 148 -6.99 5.58 8.35
N ASP A 149 -8.25 5.50 8.73
CA ASP A 149 -9.02 6.63 9.23
C ASP A 149 -8.46 7.14 10.57
N ARG A 150 -8.00 6.24 11.43
CA ARG A 150 -7.43 6.57 12.74
C ARG A 150 -6.01 7.12 12.66
N GLU A 151 -5.12 6.48 11.89
CA GLU A 151 -3.68 6.77 11.95
C GLU A 151 -3.19 7.68 10.82
N LEU A 152 -3.82 7.63 9.65
CA LEU A 152 -3.22 8.17 8.43
C LEU A 152 -4.06 9.28 7.78
N ARG A 153 -5.38 9.19 7.82
CA ARG A 153 -6.29 10.09 7.09
C ARG A 153 -5.98 11.57 7.34
N ALA A 154 -5.84 11.96 8.59
CA ALA A 154 -5.60 13.35 8.97
C ALA A 154 -4.29 13.93 8.41
N GLN A 155 -3.30 13.08 8.11
CA GLN A 155 -2.00 13.51 7.61
C GLN A 155 -1.98 13.68 6.09
N ILE A 156 -2.71 12.82 5.36
CA ILE A 156 -2.49 12.68 3.92
C ILE A 156 -3.74 12.80 3.06
N HIS A 157 -4.95 12.59 3.62
CA HIS A 157 -6.15 12.42 2.78
C HIS A 157 -6.46 13.65 1.93
N ASP A 158 -6.28 14.85 2.47
CA ASP A 158 -6.59 16.11 1.78
C ASP A 158 -5.52 16.55 0.77
N ARG A 159 -4.41 15.82 0.71
CA ARG A 159 -3.30 16.16 -0.21
C ARG A 159 -3.47 15.58 -1.62
N TRP A 160 -4.38 14.66 -1.79
CA TRP A 160 -4.55 13.88 -3.04
C TRP A 160 -5.94 14.00 -3.60
#